data_2499530229441047084957be1c370af8
#
_entry.id   2499530229441047084957be1c370af8
#
_cell.length_a   1.000
_cell.length_b   1.000
_cell.length_c   1.000
_cell.angle_alpha   90.00
_cell.angle_beta   90.00
_cell.angle_gamma   90.00
#
_symmetry.space_group_name_H-M   'P 1'
#
loop_
_entity.id
_entity.type
_entity.pdbx_description
1 polymer ?
#
loop_
_entity_poly.entity_id
_entity_poly.type
_entity_poly.pdbx_seq_one_letter_code
_entity_poly.pdbx_strand_id
1 'polypeptide(L)'
;MGCAQPRDEHGGNLARRIAVQLGLDNVPAVTVNRFCASSVQTARMAFHAIRAGEGHAYVSAGVECVSRYQDFGSAGVDPEETHNPQFAGAKQRTQRIAAANERWHDPRNDGELPDIYIAMGQTAENVATLRSISRTEQDEFGLRSQHLAEKAIANGLIDTEIAPVTLADGTVVTADDGPRPGTTMEAVAALPPVFRPDGTVTAGNCCPLNDGAAAVVIMSDVRAAELGLRPLARIVATGVSAVSPEIMGLGPVEASRRALTNAGLSIRDIDLVEINEAFAVQVIASYRDLGIDLDRLNVHGGAIAFGHPFGSTGARIMTTLLNAMQLRDVSLGLETMCVGGGQGMAIILERVT
;
A
#
# COMPACT_ATOMS: atom_id res chain seq x y z
N MET A 1 -15.38 3.54 0.98
CA MET A 1 -14.49 2.98 -0.06
C MET A 1 -13.31 3.90 -0.27
N GLY A 2 -12.10 3.34 -0.40
CA GLY A 2 -10.86 4.07 -0.70
C GLY A 2 -10.70 4.31 -2.20
N CYS A 3 -10.26 5.52 -2.58
CA CYS A 3 -9.81 5.86 -3.92
C CYS A 3 -8.77 6.98 -3.77
N ALA A 4 -7.55 6.73 -4.26
CA ALA A 4 -6.45 7.68 -4.10
C ALA A 4 -6.52 8.84 -5.09
N GLN A 5 -7.14 8.62 -6.24
CA GLN A 5 -7.33 9.62 -7.29
C GLN A 5 -8.84 9.80 -7.60
N PRO A 6 -9.62 10.38 -6.65
CA PRO A 6 -11.07 10.51 -6.80
C PRO A 6 -11.44 11.71 -7.71
N ARG A 7 -11.07 11.62 -8.99
CA ARG A 7 -11.35 12.64 -10.00
C ARG A 7 -11.90 12.01 -11.28
N ASP A 8 -12.35 12.84 -12.22
CA ASP A 8 -12.97 12.47 -13.49
C ASP A 8 -14.09 11.45 -13.27
N GLU A 9 -14.02 10.27 -13.88
CA GLU A 9 -15.02 9.22 -13.70
C GLU A 9 -15.01 8.60 -12.28
N HIS A 10 -13.91 8.77 -11.52
CA HIS A 10 -13.82 8.38 -10.09
C HIS A 10 -14.17 9.54 -9.15
N GLY A 11 -14.48 10.71 -9.70
CA GLY A 11 -14.83 11.92 -8.93
C GLY A 11 -16.16 11.80 -8.21
N GLY A 12 -16.46 12.82 -7.44
CA GLY A 12 -17.63 12.83 -6.59
C GLY A 12 -17.55 11.76 -5.49
N ASN A 13 -18.68 11.16 -5.14
CA ASN A 13 -18.73 10.06 -4.18
C ASN A 13 -18.88 8.71 -4.93
N LEU A 14 -17.77 8.18 -5.43
CA LEU A 14 -17.74 6.93 -6.18
C LEU A 14 -18.37 5.76 -5.39
N ALA A 15 -18.09 5.69 -4.08
CA ALA A 15 -18.68 4.67 -3.21
C ALA A 15 -20.21 4.69 -3.23
N ARG A 16 -20.81 5.88 -3.21
CA ARG A 16 -22.27 6.01 -3.27
C ARG A 16 -22.82 5.61 -4.64
N ARG A 17 -22.12 5.95 -5.73
CA ARG A 17 -22.52 5.53 -7.08
C ARG A 17 -22.53 4.01 -7.21
N ILE A 18 -21.50 3.34 -6.67
CA ILE A 18 -21.43 1.88 -6.66
C ILE A 18 -22.56 1.27 -5.82
N ALA A 19 -22.84 1.81 -4.63
CA ALA A 19 -23.94 1.33 -3.80
C ALA A 19 -25.28 1.39 -4.54
N VAL A 20 -25.56 2.50 -5.23
CA VAL A 20 -26.79 2.64 -6.03
C VAL A 20 -26.81 1.67 -7.21
N GLN A 21 -25.69 1.51 -7.92
CA GLN A 21 -25.57 0.55 -9.03
C GLN A 21 -25.83 -0.90 -8.60
N LEU A 22 -25.50 -1.23 -7.35
CA LEU A 22 -25.79 -2.56 -6.74
C LEU A 22 -27.21 -2.67 -6.18
N GLY A 23 -28.06 -1.65 -6.32
CA GLY A 23 -29.42 -1.64 -5.75
C GLY A 23 -29.46 -1.43 -4.23
N LEU A 24 -28.37 -0.93 -3.65
CA LEU A 24 -28.24 -0.67 -2.20
C LEU A 24 -28.58 0.79 -1.87
N ASP A 25 -29.76 1.25 -2.28
CA ASP A 25 -30.16 2.67 -2.18
C ASP A 25 -30.25 3.17 -0.74
N ASN A 26 -30.52 2.28 0.21
CA ASN A 26 -30.63 2.58 1.63
C ASN A 26 -29.29 2.47 2.39
N VAL A 27 -28.18 2.12 1.70
CA VAL A 27 -26.86 2.02 2.32
C VAL A 27 -26.08 3.30 2.08
N PRO A 28 -25.79 4.11 3.11
CA PRO A 28 -24.95 5.28 2.97
C PRO A 28 -23.51 4.88 2.61
N ALA A 29 -22.84 5.70 1.82
CA ALA A 29 -21.47 5.40 1.39
C ALA A 29 -20.63 6.67 1.26
N VAL A 30 -19.33 6.55 1.47
CA VAL A 30 -18.35 7.64 1.39
C VAL A 30 -17.10 7.19 0.67
N THR A 31 -16.55 8.06 -0.17
CA THR A 31 -15.22 7.88 -0.77
C THR A 31 -14.17 8.58 0.09
N VAL A 32 -13.10 7.87 0.40
CA VAL A 32 -12.03 8.32 1.29
C VAL A 32 -10.72 8.32 0.52
N ASN A 33 -9.97 9.40 0.62
CA ASN A 33 -8.61 9.51 0.10
C ASN A 33 -7.60 9.60 1.25
N ARG A 34 -6.73 8.60 1.31
CA ARG A 34 -5.44 8.60 2.03
C ARG A 34 -4.39 7.96 1.13
N PHE A 35 -4.39 8.33 -0.15
CA PHE A 35 -3.50 7.75 -1.17
C PHE A 35 -3.40 6.22 -1.04
N CYS A 36 -2.18 5.69 -0.96
CA CYS A 36 -1.91 4.25 -0.87
C CYS A 36 -2.66 3.51 0.25
N ALA A 37 -2.97 4.19 1.37
CA ALA A 37 -3.64 3.61 2.53
C ALA A 37 -5.15 3.87 2.58
N SER A 38 -5.77 4.25 1.47
CA SER A 38 -7.19 4.63 1.46
C SER A 38 -8.11 3.51 1.98
N SER A 39 -7.88 2.25 1.59
CA SER A 39 -8.71 1.13 2.08
C SER A 39 -8.34 0.66 3.49
N VAL A 40 -7.10 0.86 3.97
CA VAL A 40 -6.79 0.69 5.40
C VAL A 40 -7.49 1.77 6.23
N GLN A 41 -7.56 3.01 5.70
CA GLN A 41 -8.30 4.09 6.36
C GLN A 41 -9.79 3.78 6.45
N THR A 42 -10.41 3.17 5.42
CA THR A 42 -11.81 2.77 5.50
C THR A 42 -12.03 1.64 6.53
N ALA A 43 -11.10 0.68 6.61
CA ALA A 43 -11.12 -0.36 7.66
C ALA A 43 -11.02 0.26 9.06
N ARG A 44 -10.10 1.22 9.24
CA ARG A 44 -9.96 1.96 10.49
C ARG A 44 -11.22 2.76 10.85
N MET A 45 -11.89 3.37 9.89
CA MET A 45 -13.17 4.08 10.12
C MET A 45 -14.25 3.11 10.58
N ALA A 46 -14.42 1.98 9.91
CA ALA A 46 -15.36 0.93 10.30
C ALA A 46 -15.09 0.40 11.72
N PHE A 47 -13.83 0.10 12.03
CA PHE A 47 -13.39 -0.32 13.36
C PHE A 47 -13.75 0.70 14.45
N HIS A 48 -13.50 1.97 14.22
CA HIS A 48 -13.82 3.02 15.21
C HIS A 48 -15.33 3.26 15.32
N ALA A 49 -16.07 3.23 14.22
CA ALA A 49 -17.53 3.39 14.23
C ALA A 49 -18.21 2.26 15.02
N ILE A 50 -17.79 1.00 14.79
CA ILE A 50 -18.30 -0.15 15.57
C ILE A 50 -17.99 0.00 17.06
N ARG A 51 -16.76 0.40 17.40
CA ARG A 51 -16.37 0.63 18.79
C ARG A 51 -17.11 1.79 19.46
N ALA A 52 -17.52 2.79 18.67
CA ALA A 52 -18.34 3.91 19.12
C ALA A 52 -19.83 3.58 19.22
N GLY A 53 -20.26 2.39 18.77
CA GLY A 53 -21.67 1.98 18.74
C GLY A 53 -22.49 2.62 17.60
N GLU A 54 -21.83 3.17 16.58
CA GLU A 54 -22.48 3.85 15.46
C GLU A 54 -23.11 2.89 14.43
N GLY A 55 -22.75 1.62 14.46
CA GLY A 55 -23.27 0.60 13.56
C GLY A 55 -22.56 -0.74 13.78
N HIS A 56 -23.02 -1.77 13.06
CA HIS A 56 -22.56 -3.13 13.30
C HIS A 56 -21.88 -3.79 12.11
N ALA A 57 -22.04 -3.28 10.87
CA ALA A 57 -21.47 -3.90 9.68
C ALA A 57 -21.13 -2.84 8.62
N TYR A 58 -19.94 -2.96 8.05
CA TYR A 58 -19.38 -2.04 7.07
C TYR A 58 -18.67 -2.82 5.96
N VAL A 59 -18.82 -2.37 4.71
CA VAL A 59 -17.96 -2.80 3.61
C VAL A 59 -16.80 -1.82 3.53
N SER A 60 -15.60 -2.29 3.81
CA SER A 60 -14.34 -1.56 3.61
C SER A 60 -13.72 -2.01 2.30
N ALA A 61 -13.79 -1.18 1.30
CA ALA A 61 -13.33 -1.48 -0.05
C ALA A 61 -12.37 -0.41 -0.56
N GLY A 62 -11.70 -0.69 -1.65
CA GLY A 62 -10.91 0.26 -2.39
C GLY A 62 -10.87 -0.08 -3.87
N VAL A 63 -10.64 0.94 -4.67
CA VAL A 63 -10.50 0.83 -6.12
C VAL A 63 -9.51 1.87 -6.62
N GLU A 64 -8.75 1.51 -7.63
CA GLU A 64 -7.99 2.44 -8.44
C GLU A 64 -7.97 1.96 -9.87
N CYS A 65 -8.06 2.90 -10.83
CA CYS A 65 -7.96 2.61 -12.25
C CYS A 65 -6.89 3.53 -12.85
N VAL A 66 -5.63 3.16 -12.63
CA VAL A 66 -4.47 3.97 -13.01
C VAL A 66 -4.33 4.08 -14.53
N SER A 67 -4.77 3.06 -15.28
CA SER A 67 -4.76 3.06 -16.74
C SER A 67 -5.60 4.19 -17.36
N ARG A 68 -6.53 4.78 -16.59
CA ARG A 68 -7.38 5.90 -17.03
C ARG A 68 -6.74 7.26 -16.78
N TYR A 69 -5.62 7.32 -16.09
CA TYR A 69 -4.91 8.56 -15.76
C TYR A 69 -3.72 8.80 -16.69
N GLN A 70 -3.91 8.73 -18.01
CA GLN A 70 -2.85 8.80 -19.02
C GLN A 70 -2.03 10.09 -18.99
N ASP A 71 -2.56 11.17 -18.42
CA ASP A 71 -1.90 12.47 -18.30
C ASP A 71 -0.97 12.57 -17.08
N PHE A 72 -0.89 11.53 -16.26
CA PHE A 72 -0.01 11.48 -15.10
C PHE A 72 1.35 10.90 -15.46
N GLY A 73 2.25 11.73 -15.90
CA GLY A 73 3.65 11.36 -16.16
C GLY A 73 4.43 10.78 -14.97
N SER A 74 3.79 10.75 -13.80
CA SER A 74 4.24 10.00 -12.60
C SER A 74 3.04 9.77 -11.71
N ALA A 75 2.76 8.52 -11.39
CA ALA A 75 1.66 8.12 -10.54
C ALA A 75 1.60 8.93 -9.23
N GLY A 76 0.50 9.60 -9.01
CA GLY A 76 0.18 10.22 -7.73
C GLY A 76 0.58 11.68 -7.56
N VAL A 77 0.94 12.40 -8.62
CA VAL A 77 1.16 13.85 -8.57
C VAL A 77 -0.05 14.58 -9.15
N ASP A 78 -0.54 15.58 -8.43
CA ASP A 78 -1.58 16.47 -8.94
C ASP A 78 -1.10 17.24 -10.19
N PRO A 79 -1.98 17.60 -11.13
CA PRO A 79 -1.63 18.44 -12.27
C PRO A 79 -0.91 19.71 -11.83
N GLU A 80 0.15 20.09 -12.55
CA GLU A 80 1.02 21.21 -12.16
C GLU A 80 0.26 22.52 -11.97
N GLU A 81 -0.77 22.75 -12.77
CA GLU A 81 -1.63 23.93 -12.66
C GLU A 81 -2.44 24.02 -11.36
N THR A 82 -2.56 22.90 -10.63
CA THR A 82 -3.23 22.85 -9.33
C THR A 82 -2.27 23.01 -8.14
N HIS A 83 -0.96 23.07 -8.41
CA HIS A 83 0.05 23.19 -7.35
C HIS A 83 -0.03 24.57 -6.68
N ASN A 84 0.05 24.58 -5.35
CA ASN A 84 0.17 25.81 -4.58
C ASN A 84 1.54 26.44 -4.84
N PRO A 85 1.62 27.71 -5.35
CA PRO A 85 2.88 28.37 -5.70
C PRO A 85 3.84 28.54 -4.52
N GLN A 86 3.38 28.46 -3.28
CA GLN A 86 4.26 28.47 -2.10
C GLN A 86 5.29 27.32 -2.07
N PHE A 87 5.03 26.22 -2.79
CA PHE A 87 5.93 25.08 -2.90
C PHE A 87 6.87 25.13 -4.11
N ALA A 88 6.84 26.20 -4.92
CA ALA A 88 7.66 26.28 -6.14
C ALA A 88 9.19 26.17 -5.83
N GLY A 89 9.66 26.76 -4.75
CA GLY A 89 11.06 26.64 -4.31
C GLY A 89 11.44 25.21 -3.91
N ALA A 90 10.52 24.50 -3.26
CA ALA A 90 10.70 23.09 -2.88
C ALA A 90 10.84 22.20 -4.12
N LYS A 91 10.00 22.40 -5.16
CA LYS A 91 10.10 21.68 -6.43
C LYS A 91 11.46 21.91 -7.12
N GLN A 92 11.94 23.16 -7.16
CA GLN A 92 13.27 23.47 -7.74
C GLN A 92 14.40 22.79 -6.98
N ARG A 93 14.31 22.74 -5.65
CA ARG A 93 15.28 22.00 -4.81
C ARG A 93 15.28 20.52 -5.13
N THR A 94 14.08 19.88 -5.21
CA THR A 94 13.95 18.45 -5.59
C THR A 94 14.62 18.18 -6.94
N GLN A 95 14.41 19.03 -7.94
CA GLN A 95 15.03 18.89 -9.27
C GLN A 95 16.57 18.99 -9.20
N ARG A 96 17.11 19.93 -8.44
CA ARG A 96 18.55 20.09 -8.24
C ARG A 96 19.17 18.87 -7.56
N ILE A 97 18.58 18.39 -6.46
CA ILE A 97 19.02 17.20 -5.72
C ILE A 97 18.99 15.98 -6.63
N ALA A 98 17.94 15.82 -7.41
CA ALA A 98 17.80 14.70 -8.34
C ALA A 98 18.87 14.72 -9.44
N ALA A 99 19.15 15.89 -10.02
CA ALA A 99 20.16 16.04 -11.08
C ALA A 99 21.59 15.78 -10.58
N ALA A 100 21.90 16.13 -9.34
CA ALA A 100 23.21 15.94 -8.72
C ALA A 100 23.32 14.63 -7.92
N ASN A 101 22.24 13.85 -7.83
CA ASN A 101 22.12 12.66 -6.99
C ASN A 101 22.60 12.89 -5.54
N GLU A 102 22.26 14.06 -5.00
CA GLU A 102 22.68 14.46 -3.65
C GLU A 102 21.93 13.66 -2.59
N ARG A 103 22.60 13.47 -1.45
CA ARG A 103 21.95 12.88 -0.27
C ARG A 103 20.90 13.82 0.28
N TRP A 104 19.72 13.29 0.57
CA TRP A 104 18.63 14.04 1.19
C TRP A 104 19.01 14.57 2.58
N HIS A 105 18.63 15.80 2.87
CA HIS A 105 18.60 16.42 4.19
C HIS A 105 17.23 17.09 4.39
N ASP A 106 16.84 17.26 5.65
CA ASP A 106 15.53 17.85 5.96
C ASP A 106 15.56 19.36 5.65
N PRO A 107 14.77 19.84 4.67
CA PRO A 107 14.74 21.26 4.30
C PRO A 107 14.23 22.17 5.42
N ARG A 108 13.55 21.63 6.42
CA ARG A 108 13.13 22.40 7.61
C ARG A 108 14.32 22.93 8.40
N ASN A 109 15.47 22.26 8.35
CA ASN A 109 16.70 22.74 8.99
C ASN A 109 17.20 24.04 8.37
N ASP A 110 16.86 24.28 7.11
CA ASP A 110 17.22 25.51 6.36
C ASP A 110 16.06 26.52 6.34
N GLY A 111 14.97 26.26 7.05
CA GLY A 111 13.78 27.10 7.06
C GLY A 111 12.91 26.99 5.81
N GLU A 112 13.15 25.99 4.98
CA GLU A 112 12.44 25.77 3.72
C GLU A 112 11.25 24.82 3.88
N LEU A 113 10.27 24.91 2.95
CA LEU A 113 9.16 23.96 2.86
C LEU A 113 9.63 22.66 2.20
N PRO A 114 9.23 21.46 2.73
CA PRO A 114 9.35 20.21 2.00
C PRO A 114 8.51 20.22 0.72
N ASP A 115 8.94 19.48 -0.29
CA ASP A 115 8.20 19.32 -1.53
C ASP A 115 7.04 18.35 -1.36
N ILE A 116 5.82 18.89 -1.20
CA ILE A 116 4.59 18.09 -1.03
C ILE A 116 4.17 17.41 -2.33
N TYR A 117 4.59 17.94 -3.48
CA TYR A 117 4.26 17.44 -4.82
C TYR A 117 5.37 16.57 -5.42
N ILE A 118 6.34 16.16 -4.62
CA ILE A 118 7.45 15.32 -5.05
C ILE A 118 6.97 14.01 -5.66
N ALA A 119 7.52 13.61 -6.79
CA ALA A 119 7.25 12.31 -7.40
C ALA A 119 7.71 11.16 -6.49
N MET A 120 6.88 10.11 -6.37
CA MET A 120 7.11 9.02 -5.41
C MET A 120 8.45 8.32 -5.62
N GLY A 121 8.90 8.13 -6.86
CA GLY A 121 10.22 7.58 -7.13
C GLY A 121 11.38 8.46 -6.65
N GLN A 122 11.23 9.78 -6.64
CA GLN A 122 12.22 10.67 -6.04
C GLN A 122 12.31 10.49 -4.53
N THR A 123 11.18 10.22 -3.86
CA THR A 123 11.17 9.90 -2.42
C THR A 123 11.90 8.59 -2.13
N ALA A 124 11.76 7.60 -3.01
CA ALA A 124 12.46 6.33 -2.91
C ALA A 124 13.98 6.51 -3.04
N GLU A 125 14.44 7.29 -4.01
CA GLU A 125 15.86 7.64 -4.15
C GLU A 125 16.41 8.41 -2.93
N ASN A 126 15.60 9.30 -2.34
CA ASN A 126 15.96 9.98 -1.09
C ASN A 126 16.16 8.98 0.05
N VAL A 127 15.27 7.99 0.18
CA VAL A 127 15.41 6.93 1.21
C VAL A 127 16.65 6.07 0.93
N ALA A 128 16.94 5.75 -0.35
CA ALA A 128 18.12 4.99 -0.75
C ALA A 128 19.42 5.67 -0.25
N THR A 129 19.56 6.97 -0.55
CA THR A 129 20.74 7.74 -0.13
C THR A 129 20.78 7.95 1.39
N LEU A 130 19.63 8.20 2.02
CA LEU A 130 19.52 8.42 3.47
C LEU A 130 19.89 7.18 4.29
N ARG A 131 19.47 5.99 3.84
CA ARG A 131 19.68 4.69 4.51
C ARG A 131 20.85 3.89 3.94
N SER A 132 21.56 4.42 2.93
CA SER A 132 22.66 3.74 2.25
C SER A 132 22.29 2.35 1.75
N ILE A 133 21.10 2.25 1.12
CA ILE A 133 20.58 0.99 0.54
C ILE A 133 21.00 0.97 -0.93
N SER A 134 21.79 -0.04 -1.29
CA SER A 134 22.34 -0.20 -2.62
C SER A 134 21.30 -0.64 -3.67
N ARG A 135 21.65 -0.45 -4.94
CA ARG A 135 20.87 -0.97 -6.07
C ARG A 135 20.73 -2.50 -6.00
N THR A 136 21.81 -3.21 -5.68
CA THR A 136 21.80 -4.68 -5.58
C THR A 136 20.84 -5.17 -4.53
N GLU A 137 20.83 -4.58 -3.32
CA GLU A 137 19.88 -4.95 -2.26
C GLU A 137 18.43 -4.74 -2.69
N GLN A 138 18.15 -3.69 -3.45
CA GLN A 138 16.81 -3.41 -3.98
C GLN A 138 16.41 -4.42 -5.04
N ASP A 139 17.32 -4.78 -5.94
CA ASP A 139 17.09 -5.76 -6.99
C ASP A 139 16.87 -7.17 -6.40
N GLU A 140 17.66 -7.57 -5.41
CA GLU A 140 17.49 -8.83 -4.66
C GLU A 140 16.11 -8.90 -3.98
N PHE A 141 15.66 -7.79 -3.41
CA PHE A 141 14.32 -7.72 -2.79
C PHE A 141 13.21 -7.81 -3.84
N GLY A 142 13.35 -7.10 -4.97
CA GLY A 142 12.39 -7.16 -6.08
C GLY A 142 12.28 -8.58 -6.66
N LEU A 143 13.41 -9.23 -6.86
CA LEU A 143 13.48 -10.62 -7.31
C LEU A 143 12.82 -11.57 -6.31
N ARG A 144 13.08 -11.38 -5.00
CA ARG A 144 12.43 -12.15 -3.94
C ARG A 144 10.90 -12.02 -4.02
N SER A 145 10.38 -10.81 -4.23
CA SER A 145 8.93 -10.59 -4.36
C SER A 145 8.35 -11.39 -5.52
N GLN A 146 8.99 -11.35 -6.72
CA GLN A 146 8.57 -12.13 -7.88
C GLN A 146 8.59 -13.63 -7.63
N HIS A 147 9.66 -14.18 -7.05
CA HIS A 147 9.78 -15.62 -6.79
C HIS A 147 8.77 -16.11 -5.75
N LEU A 148 8.48 -15.33 -4.72
CA LEU A 148 7.46 -15.68 -3.73
C LEU A 148 6.05 -15.64 -4.34
N ALA A 149 5.77 -14.65 -5.20
CA ALA A 149 4.51 -14.57 -5.93
C ALA A 149 4.33 -15.76 -6.88
N GLU A 150 5.35 -16.10 -7.67
CA GLU A 150 5.34 -17.27 -8.55
C GLU A 150 5.04 -18.56 -7.77
N LYS A 151 5.71 -18.75 -6.63
CA LYS A 151 5.46 -19.88 -5.73
C LYS A 151 4.05 -19.89 -5.14
N ALA A 152 3.53 -18.74 -4.75
CA ALA A 152 2.19 -18.60 -4.19
C ALA A 152 1.12 -18.97 -5.24
N ILE A 153 1.28 -18.49 -6.48
CA ILE A 153 0.40 -18.79 -7.59
C ILE A 153 0.46 -20.30 -7.93
N ALA A 154 1.67 -20.86 -8.07
CA ALA A 154 1.84 -22.28 -8.39
C ALA A 154 1.21 -23.23 -7.36
N ASN A 155 1.08 -22.77 -6.12
CA ASN A 155 0.44 -23.52 -5.04
C ASN A 155 -1.07 -23.20 -4.88
N GLY A 156 -1.68 -22.40 -5.75
CA GLY A 156 -3.09 -22.03 -5.72
C GLY A 156 -3.47 -21.12 -4.54
N LEU A 157 -2.49 -20.48 -3.88
CA LEU A 157 -2.76 -19.66 -2.67
C LEU A 157 -3.47 -18.34 -3.03
N ILE A 158 -3.17 -17.82 -4.22
CA ILE A 158 -3.74 -16.55 -4.70
C ILE A 158 -5.17 -16.75 -5.25
N ASP A 159 -5.52 -17.95 -5.72
CA ASP A 159 -6.83 -18.23 -6.30
C ASP A 159 -8.00 -17.93 -5.34
N THR A 160 -7.75 -18.05 -4.02
CA THR A 160 -8.76 -17.75 -2.99
C THR A 160 -8.98 -16.25 -2.77
N GLU A 161 -8.10 -15.41 -3.31
CA GLU A 161 -8.16 -13.94 -3.17
C GLU A 161 -8.79 -13.27 -4.39
N ILE A 162 -8.86 -13.96 -5.52
CA ILE A 162 -9.31 -13.40 -6.79
C ILE A 162 -10.82 -13.62 -6.97
N ALA A 163 -11.54 -12.53 -7.20
CA ALA A 163 -12.91 -12.54 -7.66
C ALA A 163 -12.91 -12.40 -9.21
N PRO A 164 -13.42 -13.40 -9.97
CA PRO A 164 -13.47 -13.31 -11.43
C PRO A 164 -14.26 -12.09 -11.92
N VAL A 165 -13.74 -11.40 -12.95
CA VAL A 165 -14.38 -10.25 -13.56
C VAL A 165 -14.75 -10.59 -15.00
N THR A 166 -16.03 -10.43 -15.35
CA THR A 166 -16.51 -10.58 -16.72
C THR A 166 -16.48 -9.22 -17.42
N LEU A 167 -15.71 -9.10 -18.48
CA LEU A 167 -15.59 -7.91 -19.31
C LEU A 167 -16.81 -7.74 -20.23
N ALA A 168 -16.96 -6.55 -20.84
CA ALA A 168 -18.09 -6.23 -21.70
C ALA A 168 -18.19 -7.13 -22.96
N ASP A 169 -17.08 -7.70 -23.41
CA ASP A 169 -17.02 -8.65 -24.53
C ASP A 169 -17.30 -10.12 -24.14
N GLY A 170 -17.58 -10.37 -22.85
CA GLY A 170 -17.81 -11.69 -22.30
C GLY A 170 -16.55 -12.44 -21.85
N THR A 171 -15.37 -11.86 -22.01
CA THR A 171 -14.10 -12.44 -21.50
C THR A 171 -14.14 -12.46 -19.97
N VAL A 172 -13.75 -13.58 -19.36
CA VAL A 172 -13.65 -13.72 -17.91
C VAL A 172 -12.18 -13.66 -17.49
N VAL A 173 -11.83 -12.64 -16.72
CA VAL A 173 -10.50 -12.48 -16.12
C VAL A 173 -10.49 -13.19 -14.76
N THR A 174 -9.59 -14.14 -14.58
CA THR A 174 -9.51 -15.01 -13.39
C THR A 174 -8.15 -14.98 -12.70
N ALA A 175 -7.21 -14.15 -13.18
CA ALA A 175 -5.85 -14.05 -12.63
C ALA A 175 -5.31 -12.65 -12.80
N ASP A 176 -4.40 -12.27 -11.89
CA ASP A 176 -3.60 -11.05 -12.04
C ASP A 176 -2.55 -11.22 -13.15
N ASP A 177 -2.29 -10.15 -13.90
CA ASP A 177 -1.33 -10.11 -15.01
C ASP A 177 0.03 -9.48 -14.63
N GLY A 178 0.18 -9.05 -13.38
CA GLY A 178 1.39 -8.40 -12.89
C GLY A 178 2.61 -9.31 -12.71
N PRO A 179 2.45 -10.53 -12.14
CA PRO A 179 3.57 -11.43 -11.87
C PRO A 179 4.33 -11.85 -13.13
N ARG A 180 5.67 -11.93 -13.02
CA ARG A 180 6.58 -12.25 -14.14
C ARG A 180 7.39 -13.50 -13.81
N PRO A 181 6.86 -14.70 -14.12
CA PRO A 181 7.51 -15.96 -13.82
C PRO A 181 8.89 -16.06 -14.50
N GLY A 182 9.84 -16.71 -13.79
CA GLY A 182 11.19 -16.92 -14.33
C GLY A 182 12.06 -15.66 -14.34
N THR A 183 11.69 -14.60 -13.62
CA THR A 183 12.54 -13.42 -13.45
C THR A 183 13.90 -13.82 -12.87
N THR A 184 15.00 -13.31 -13.44
CA THR A 184 16.37 -13.60 -12.99
C THR A 184 17.07 -12.34 -12.49
N MET A 185 18.14 -12.53 -11.70
CA MET A 185 18.94 -11.41 -11.19
C MET A 185 19.61 -10.63 -12.33
N GLU A 186 20.08 -11.33 -13.37
CA GLU A 186 20.69 -10.68 -14.55
C GLU A 186 19.70 -9.77 -15.26
N ALA A 187 18.45 -10.22 -15.41
CA ALA A 187 17.40 -9.43 -16.06
C ALA A 187 17.05 -8.19 -15.24
N VAL A 188 16.94 -8.31 -13.93
CA VAL A 188 16.63 -7.17 -13.03
C VAL A 188 17.79 -6.19 -12.97
N ALA A 189 19.03 -6.68 -12.85
CA ALA A 189 20.23 -5.84 -12.79
C ALA A 189 20.49 -5.04 -14.09
N ALA A 190 20.04 -5.54 -15.24
CA ALA A 190 20.16 -4.88 -16.53
C ALA A 190 19.19 -3.70 -16.72
N LEU A 191 18.19 -3.54 -15.87
CA LEU A 191 17.19 -2.47 -16.01
C LEU A 191 17.80 -1.10 -15.69
N PRO A 192 17.51 -0.07 -16.50
CA PRO A 192 18.00 1.28 -16.24
C PRO A 192 17.26 1.94 -15.06
N PRO A 193 17.89 2.88 -14.35
CA PRO A 193 17.21 3.73 -13.39
C PRO A 193 16.08 4.54 -14.04
N VAL A 194 14.99 4.73 -13.32
CA VAL A 194 13.78 5.40 -13.85
C VAL A 194 13.70 6.88 -13.43
N PHE A 195 14.14 7.21 -12.22
CA PHE A 195 13.84 8.52 -11.63
C PHE A 195 15.03 9.47 -11.58
N ARG A 196 16.27 8.97 -11.58
CA ARG A 196 17.51 9.75 -11.61
C ARG A 196 18.49 9.12 -12.58
N PRO A 197 19.34 9.92 -13.25
CA PRO A 197 20.35 9.36 -14.19
C PRO A 197 21.24 8.28 -13.56
N ASP A 198 21.72 8.53 -12.33
CA ASP A 198 22.56 7.60 -11.55
C ASP A 198 21.77 7.04 -10.34
N GLY A 199 20.45 6.84 -10.50
CA GLY A 199 19.57 6.36 -9.46
C GLY A 199 19.66 4.85 -9.25
N THR A 200 18.93 4.39 -8.25
CA THR A 200 18.88 2.98 -7.83
C THR A 200 17.53 2.32 -8.08
N VAL A 201 16.48 3.13 -8.27
CA VAL A 201 15.11 2.63 -8.46
C VAL A 201 14.86 2.32 -9.93
N THR A 202 14.41 1.11 -10.20
CA THR A 202 14.11 0.59 -11.56
C THR A 202 12.73 -0.05 -11.62
N ALA A 203 12.28 -0.40 -12.81
CA ALA A 203 11.04 -1.16 -13.00
C ALA A 203 11.07 -2.58 -12.36
N GLY A 204 12.25 -3.10 -12.00
CA GLY A 204 12.40 -4.40 -11.35
C GLY A 204 12.34 -4.35 -9.82
N ASN A 205 12.47 -3.17 -9.23
CA ASN A 205 12.50 -2.98 -7.77
C ASN A 205 11.48 -1.94 -7.26
N CYS A 206 10.48 -1.61 -8.08
CA CYS A 206 9.30 -0.84 -7.68
C CYS A 206 8.01 -1.51 -8.20
N CYS A 207 6.87 -1.13 -7.60
CA CYS A 207 5.58 -1.61 -8.06
C CYS A 207 5.24 -1.07 -9.46
N PRO A 208 4.55 -1.84 -10.31
CA PRO A 208 3.99 -1.34 -11.55
C PRO A 208 2.78 -0.43 -11.28
N LEU A 209 2.40 0.34 -12.29
CA LEU A 209 1.14 1.07 -12.35
C LEU A 209 0.07 0.10 -12.88
N ASN A 210 -1.01 -0.08 -12.12
CA ASN A 210 -2.05 -1.02 -12.50
C ASN A 210 -3.41 -0.67 -11.89
N ASP A 211 -4.44 -1.28 -12.44
CA ASP A 211 -5.81 -1.19 -11.98
C ASP A 211 -6.07 -2.27 -10.93
N GLY A 212 -7.07 -2.05 -10.08
CA GLY A 212 -7.49 -3.07 -9.13
C GLY A 212 -8.57 -2.60 -8.17
N ALA A 213 -9.29 -3.58 -7.65
CA ALA A 213 -10.28 -3.39 -6.60
C ALA A 213 -10.19 -4.51 -5.57
N ALA A 214 -10.48 -4.20 -4.31
CA ALA A 214 -10.53 -5.16 -3.24
C ALA A 214 -11.53 -4.70 -2.16
N ALA A 215 -12.11 -5.68 -1.44
CA ALA A 215 -13.07 -5.40 -0.39
C ALA A 215 -12.97 -6.41 0.75
N VAL A 216 -13.17 -5.92 1.97
CA VAL A 216 -13.34 -6.73 3.17
C VAL A 216 -14.60 -6.26 3.91
N VAL A 217 -15.28 -7.19 4.56
CA VAL A 217 -16.42 -6.88 5.43
C VAL A 217 -15.94 -6.81 6.87
N ILE A 218 -16.26 -5.71 7.54
CA ILE A 218 -15.92 -5.49 8.95
C ILE A 218 -17.21 -5.37 9.74
N MET A 219 -17.35 -6.18 10.78
CA MET A 219 -18.56 -6.16 11.59
C MET A 219 -18.26 -6.36 13.08
N SER A 220 -19.24 -6.03 13.93
CA SER A 220 -19.14 -6.35 15.35
C SER A 220 -19.24 -7.87 15.57
N ASP A 221 -18.62 -8.36 16.62
CA ASP A 221 -18.72 -9.74 17.09
C ASP A 221 -20.18 -10.17 17.33
N VAL A 222 -20.97 -9.28 17.92
CA VAL A 222 -22.41 -9.49 18.12
C VAL A 222 -23.11 -9.77 16.78
N ARG A 223 -22.85 -8.94 15.76
CA ARG A 223 -23.50 -9.11 14.46
C ARG A 223 -23.01 -10.35 13.72
N ALA A 224 -21.72 -10.68 13.84
CA ALA A 224 -21.17 -11.93 13.29
C ALA A 224 -21.86 -13.15 13.90
N ALA A 225 -22.04 -13.17 15.23
CA ALA A 225 -22.73 -14.23 15.94
C ALA A 225 -24.22 -14.35 15.55
N GLU A 226 -24.95 -13.24 15.45
CA GLU A 226 -26.35 -13.21 15.00
C GLU A 226 -26.53 -13.81 13.60
N LEU A 227 -25.57 -13.59 12.71
CA LEU A 227 -25.60 -14.10 11.33
C LEU A 227 -24.98 -15.50 11.19
N GLY A 228 -24.48 -16.10 12.28
CA GLY A 228 -23.80 -17.39 12.24
C GLY A 228 -22.48 -17.35 11.43
N LEU A 229 -21.86 -16.19 11.30
CA LEU A 229 -20.61 -16.01 10.57
C LEU A 229 -19.42 -16.22 11.50
N ARG A 230 -18.38 -16.90 11.00
CA ARG A 230 -17.11 -17.02 11.69
C ARG A 230 -16.17 -15.92 11.20
N PRO A 231 -15.73 -14.97 12.06
CA PRO A 231 -14.75 -13.98 11.68
C PRO A 231 -13.40 -14.62 11.35
N LEU A 232 -12.70 -14.09 10.35
CA LEU A 232 -11.34 -14.52 10.01
C LEU A 232 -10.33 -13.98 11.03
N ALA A 233 -10.50 -12.71 11.42
CA ALA A 233 -9.65 -12.05 12.40
C ALA A 233 -10.39 -10.92 13.12
N ARG A 234 -9.81 -10.47 14.23
CA ARG A 234 -10.17 -9.27 14.96
C ARG A 234 -9.17 -8.15 14.66
N ILE A 235 -9.65 -6.93 14.42
CA ILE A 235 -8.79 -5.75 14.40
C ILE A 235 -8.42 -5.41 15.84
N VAL A 236 -7.13 -5.45 16.16
CA VAL A 236 -6.62 -5.17 17.51
C VAL A 236 -6.37 -3.68 17.70
N ALA A 237 -5.58 -3.10 16.80
CA ALA A 237 -5.19 -1.70 16.87
C ALA A 237 -4.81 -1.15 15.48
N THR A 238 -4.77 0.17 15.40
CA THR A 238 -4.28 0.89 14.22
C THR A 238 -3.28 1.98 14.62
N GLY A 239 -2.37 2.34 13.71
CA GLY A 239 -1.43 3.43 13.86
C GLY A 239 -1.37 4.30 12.60
N VAL A 240 -1.22 5.60 12.78
CA VAL A 240 -1.02 6.56 11.69
C VAL A 240 0.17 7.45 12.04
N SER A 241 1.02 7.73 11.08
CA SER A 241 2.20 8.57 11.23
C SER A 241 2.29 9.65 10.16
N ALA A 242 3.17 10.62 10.39
CA ALA A 242 3.59 11.57 9.37
C ALA A 242 5.11 11.79 9.48
N VAL A 243 5.73 11.98 8.33
CA VAL A 243 7.14 12.30 8.14
C VAL A 243 7.25 13.37 7.03
N SER A 244 8.46 13.84 6.71
CA SER A 244 8.62 14.71 5.53
C SER A 244 8.06 14.02 4.27
N PRO A 245 7.30 14.73 3.43
CA PRO A 245 6.82 14.19 2.15
C PRO A 245 7.94 13.58 1.30
N GLU A 246 9.13 14.18 1.36
CA GLU A 246 10.30 13.81 0.56
C GLU A 246 10.94 12.46 0.97
N ILE A 247 10.52 11.86 2.09
CA ILE A 247 10.96 10.55 2.58
C ILE A 247 9.78 9.70 3.05
N MET A 248 8.64 9.79 2.33
CA MET A 248 7.39 9.11 2.70
C MET A 248 7.57 7.61 2.92
N GLY A 249 8.58 7.00 2.28
CA GLY A 249 8.90 5.57 2.42
C GLY A 249 9.23 5.13 3.85
N LEU A 250 9.54 6.06 4.77
CA LEU A 250 9.79 5.79 6.20
C LEU A 250 8.51 5.88 7.05
N GLY A 251 7.38 6.29 6.48
CA GLY A 251 6.09 6.36 7.17
C GLY A 251 5.67 5.08 7.89
N PRO A 252 5.86 3.87 7.31
CA PRO A 252 5.49 2.60 7.93
C PRO A 252 6.11 2.38 9.31
N VAL A 253 7.34 2.85 9.53
CA VAL A 253 8.10 2.62 10.76
C VAL A 253 7.36 3.16 11.98
N GLU A 254 7.05 4.45 11.96
CA GLU A 254 6.38 5.08 13.08
C GLU A 254 4.88 4.70 13.17
N ALA A 255 4.23 4.45 12.03
CA ALA A 255 2.85 3.95 12.01
C ALA A 255 2.75 2.59 12.73
N SER A 256 3.68 1.68 12.43
CA SER A 256 3.75 0.36 13.07
C SER A 256 4.06 0.47 14.56
N ARG A 257 5.01 1.32 14.97
CA ARG A 257 5.31 1.55 16.38
C ARG A 257 4.08 2.05 17.15
N ARG A 258 3.31 2.96 16.56
CA ARG A 258 2.06 3.45 17.16
C ARG A 258 0.99 2.36 17.25
N ALA A 259 0.82 1.55 16.20
CA ALA A 259 -0.12 0.43 16.23
C ALA A 259 0.25 -0.58 17.33
N LEU A 260 1.53 -0.93 17.44
CA LEU A 260 2.06 -1.81 18.47
C LEU A 260 1.85 -1.24 19.88
N THR A 261 2.17 0.04 20.09
CA THR A 261 1.92 0.73 21.37
C THR A 261 0.43 0.72 21.73
N ASN A 262 -0.45 1.00 20.78
CA ASN A 262 -1.90 0.99 20.99
C ASN A 262 -2.45 -0.41 21.32
N ALA A 263 -1.77 -1.46 20.83
CA ALA A 263 -2.09 -2.85 21.13
C ALA A 263 -1.47 -3.36 22.43
N GLY A 264 -0.50 -2.66 23.01
CA GLY A 264 0.31 -3.14 24.13
C GLY A 264 1.27 -4.28 23.71
N LEU A 265 1.68 -4.30 22.44
CA LEU A 265 2.52 -5.33 21.82
C LEU A 265 3.89 -4.76 21.41
N SER A 266 4.81 -5.67 21.15
CA SER A 266 6.10 -5.42 20.50
C SER A 266 6.15 -6.07 19.11
N ILE A 267 7.12 -5.70 18.28
CA ILE A 267 7.29 -6.36 16.96
C ILE A 267 7.64 -7.85 17.06
N ARG A 268 8.14 -8.30 18.21
CA ARG A 268 8.47 -9.71 18.46
C ARG A 268 7.24 -10.58 18.66
N ASP A 269 6.12 -9.96 19.04
CA ASP A 269 4.83 -10.63 19.26
C ASP A 269 4.07 -10.86 17.93
N ILE A 270 4.51 -10.19 16.85
CA ILE A 270 3.88 -10.30 15.53
C ILE A 270 4.46 -11.48 14.76
N ASP A 271 3.60 -12.38 14.32
CA ASP A 271 3.98 -13.58 13.60
C ASP A 271 4.27 -13.32 12.12
N LEU A 272 3.41 -12.54 11.45
CA LEU A 272 3.53 -12.20 10.03
C LEU A 272 3.37 -10.70 9.82
N VAL A 273 4.11 -10.20 8.83
CA VAL A 273 4.08 -8.78 8.45
C VAL A 273 3.88 -8.64 6.95
N GLU A 274 2.92 -7.80 6.56
CA GLU A 274 2.77 -7.31 5.21
C GLU A 274 3.15 -5.82 5.17
N ILE A 275 4.22 -5.49 4.46
CA ILE A 275 4.59 -4.11 4.13
C ILE A 275 4.33 -3.91 2.66
N ASN A 276 3.45 -2.97 2.29
CA ASN A 276 3.23 -2.67 0.88
C ASN A 276 4.54 -2.30 0.18
N GLU A 277 4.80 -2.94 -0.97
CA GLU A 277 6.04 -2.80 -1.73
C GLU A 277 5.89 -1.73 -2.82
N ALA A 278 5.65 -0.47 -2.43
CA ALA A 278 5.69 0.62 -3.41
C ALA A 278 7.07 0.71 -4.07
N PHE A 279 8.12 0.51 -3.27
CA PHE A 279 9.53 0.44 -3.70
C PHE A 279 10.27 -0.54 -2.79
N ALA A 280 11.16 -1.35 -3.35
CA ALA A 280 12.00 -2.26 -2.56
C ALA A 280 12.78 -1.51 -1.46
N VAL A 281 13.36 -0.37 -1.79
CA VAL A 281 14.15 0.45 -0.86
C VAL A 281 13.35 0.88 0.37
N GLN A 282 12.09 1.24 0.18
CA GLN A 282 11.21 1.66 1.28
C GLN A 282 10.87 0.49 2.21
N VAL A 283 10.68 -0.70 1.65
CA VAL A 283 10.44 -1.91 2.46
C VAL A 283 11.71 -2.28 3.22
N ILE A 284 12.87 -2.26 2.55
CA ILE A 284 14.18 -2.56 3.16
C ILE A 284 14.44 -1.62 4.35
N ALA A 285 14.25 -0.32 4.16
CA ALA A 285 14.38 0.65 5.25
C ALA A 285 13.42 0.35 6.40
N SER A 286 12.16 0.04 6.09
CA SER A 286 11.12 -0.18 7.10
C SER A 286 11.35 -1.46 7.91
N TYR A 287 11.64 -2.60 7.27
CA TYR A 287 11.84 -3.84 8.01
C TYR A 287 13.12 -3.81 8.87
N ARG A 288 14.19 -3.13 8.40
CA ARG A 288 15.41 -2.93 9.17
C ARG A 288 15.18 -2.04 10.41
N ASP A 289 14.51 -0.91 10.23
CA ASP A 289 14.22 0.04 11.31
C ASP A 289 13.26 -0.56 12.37
N LEU A 290 12.43 -1.54 11.98
CA LEU A 290 11.50 -2.24 12.87
C LEU A 290 12.10 -3.54 13.46
N GLY A 291 13.16 -4.07 12.89
CA GLY A 291 13.76 -5.36 13.31
C GLY A 291 12.90 -6.55 12.90
N ILE A 292 12.34 -6.53 11.69
CA ILE A 292 11.52 -7.62 11.15
C ILE A 292 12.42 -8.56 10.33
N ASP A 293 12.28 -9.88 10.58
CA ASP A 293 12.97 -10.90 9.82
C ASP A 293 12.26 -11.16 8.48
N LEU A 294 13.05 -11.40 7.42
CA LEU A 294 12.51 -11.59 6.06
C LEU A 294 11.63 -12.84 5.90
N ASP A 295 11.78 -13.85 6.74
CA ASP A 295 10.96 -15.07 6.72
C ASP A 295 9.52 -14.85 7.21
N ARG A 296 9.27 -13.73 7.89
CA ARG A 296 7.94 -13.27 8.33
C ARG A 296 7.35 -12.17 7.45
N LEU A 297 8.14 -11.63 6.52
CA LEU A 297 7.77 -10.47 5.72
C LEU A 297 7.29 -10.87 4.33
N ASN A 298 6.08 -10.41 3.93
CA ASN A 298 5.54 -10.55 2.58
C ASN A 298 5.74 -11.96 2.03
N VAL A 299 5.25 -12.94 2.77
CA VAL A 299 5.62 -14.36 2.60
C VAL A 299 5.08 -15.00 1.31
N HIS A 300 4.19 -14.32 0.60
CA HIS A 300 3.61 -14.72 -0.68
C HIS A 300 4.02 -13.79 -1.82
N GLY A 301 5.05 -12.95 -1.63
CA GLY A 301 5.37 -11.84 -2.52
C GLY A 301 4.56 -10.60 -2.18
N GLY A 302 4.71 -9.53 -2.94
CA GLY A 302 4.04 -8.26 -2.66
C GLY A 302 3.78 -7.44 -3.91
N ALA A 303 3.63 -6.12 -3.74
CA ALA A 303 3.20 -5.21 -4.78
C ALA A 303 4.17 -5.08 -5.96
N ILE A 304 5.46 -5.40 -5.79
CA ILE A 304 6.41 -5.43 -6.92
C ILE A 304 5.98 -6.49 -7.95
N ALA A 305 5.41 -7.61 -7.48
CA ALA A 305 4.88 -8.65 -8.33
C ALA A 305 3.40 -8.44 -8.69
N PHE A 306 2.53 -8.24 -7.67
CA PHE A 306 1.08 -8.20 -7.85
C PHE A 306 0.51 -6.81 -8.16
N GLY A 307 1.32 -5.76 -8.07
CA GLY A 307 0.90 -4.40 -8.31
C GLY A 307 0.39 -3.63 -7.08
N HIS A 308 0.22 -2.32 -7.30
CA HIS A 308 -0.18 -1.37 -6.26
C HIS A 308 -1.29 -0.43 -6.76
N PRO A 309 -2.52 -0.92 -6.94
CA PRO A 309 -3.68 -0.07 -7.25
C PRO A 309 -4.07 0.72 -6.00
N PHE A 310 -3.54 1.92 -5.84
CA PHE A 310 -3.41 2.69 -4.60
C PHE A 310 -4.59 2.60 -3.64
N GLY A 311 -5.79 2.95 -4.11
CA GLY A 311 -6.99 2.96 -3.28
C GLY A 311 -7.39 1.60 -2.73
N SER A 312 -7.09 0.52 -3.45
CA SER A 312 -7.49 -0.85 -3.07
C SER A 312 -6.41 -1.63 -2.33
N THR A 313 -5.17 -1.20 -2.39
CA THR A 313 -4.02 -1.99 -1.91
C THR A 313 -4.16 -2.43 -0.45
N GLY A 314 -4.64 -1.56 0.44
CA GLY A 314 -4.81 -1.94 1.84
C GLY A 314 -5.78 -3.11 2.03
N ALA A 315 -6.95 -3.10 1.39
CA ALA A 315 -7.88 -4.22 1.46
C ALA A 315 -7.30 -5.49 0.83
N ARG A 316 -6.52 -5.35 -0.27
CA ARG A 316 -5.87 -6.49 -0.93
C ARG A 316 -4.83 -7.15 -0.02
N ILE A 317 -3.85 -6.40 0.49
CA ILE A 317 -2.79 -7.00 1.33
C ILE A 317 -3.31 -7.46 2.69
N MET A 318 -4.41 -6.84 3.19
CA MET A 318 -5.12 -7.35 4.36
C MET A 318 -5.67 -8.76 4.10
N THR A 319 -6.27 -9.00 2.93
CA THR A 319 -6.76 -10.33 2.54
C THR A 319 -5.60 -11.32 2.45
N THR A 320 -4.49 -10.95 1.80
CA THR A 320 -3.28 -11.77 1.70
C THR A 320 -2.72 -12.11 3.08
N LEU A 321 -2.64 -11.13 3.99
CA LEU A 321 -2.18 -11.35 5.37
C LEU A 321 -3.08 -12.34 6.12
N LEU A 322 -4.40 -12.17 6.03
CA LEU A 322 -5.39 -13.05 6.67
C LEU A 322 -5.26 -14.50 6.17
N ASN A 323 -5.12 -14.69 4.87
CA ASN A 323 -4.94 -16.02 4.27
C ASN A 323 -3.58 -16.64 4.68
N ALA A 324 -2.51 -15.85 4.70
CA ALA A 324 -1.21 -16.29 5.16
C ALA A 324 -1.22 -16.70 6.65
N MET A 325 -1.90 -15.92 7.51
CA MET A 325 -2.07 -16.25 8.92
C MET A 325 -2.83 -17.56 9.13
N GLN A 326 -3.88 -17.76 8.34
CA GLN A 326 -4.68 -19.00 8.39
C GLN A 326 -3.86 -20.21 7.93
N LEU A 327 -3.15 -20.06 6.81
CA LEU A 327 -2.34 -21.13 6.22
C LEU A 327 -1.18 -21.57 7.13
N ARG A 328 -0.53 -20.62 7.80
CA ARG A 328 0.61 -20.88 8.69
C ARG A 328 0.20 -21.17 10.13
N ASP A 329 -1.10 -21.17 10.43
CA ASP A 329 -1.67 -21.38 11.77
C ASP A 329 -1.08 -20.44 12.84
N VAL A 330 -0.92 -19.16 12.49
CA VAL A 330 -0.37 -18.12 13.36
C VAL A 330 -1.43 -17.12 13.78
N SER A 331 -1.16 -16.37 14.85
CA SER A 331 -2.17 -15.58 15.55
C SER A 331 -2.16 -14.09 15.25
N LEU A 332 -0.98 -13.46 15.15
CA LEU A 332 -0.87 -12.00 15.04
C LEU A 332 -0.22 -11.57 13.72
N GLY A 333 -0.90 -10.69 13.01
CA GLY A 333 -0.43 -10.09 11.78
C GLY A 333 -0.39 -8.56 11.84
N LEU A 334 0.63 -7.97 11.22
CA LEU A 334 0.79 -6.54 11.03
C LEU A 334 0.76 -6.20 9.55
N GLU A 335 -0.17 -5.38 9.13
CA GLU A 335 -0.15 -4.72 7.83
C GLU A 335 0.31 -3.28 7.99
N THR A 336 1.22 -2.81 7.12
CA THR A 336 1.65 -1.42 7.11
C THR A 336 2.03 -0.95 5.72
N MET A 337 1.95 0.37 5.49
CA MET A 337 2.31 0.98 4.22
C MET A 337 2.73 2.43 4.34
N CYS A 338 3.59 2.85 3.41
CA CYS A 338 3.90 4.24 3.15
C CYS A 338 2.74 4.91 2.41
N VAL A 339 2.64 6.22 2.56
CA VAL A 339 1.53 7.01 2.00
C VAL A 339 2.08 8.31 1.42
N GLY A 340 1.68 8.64 0.22
CA GLY A 340 2.02 9.91 -0.42
C GLY A 340 1.76 11.11 0.50
N GLY A 341 2.53 12.17 0.32
CA GLY A 341 2.49 13.33 1.19
C GLY A 341 3.19 13.14 2.54
N GLY A 342 4.00 12.08 2.72
CA GLY A 342 4.80 11.86 3.93
C GLY A 342 4.01 11.27 5.09
N GLN A 343 3.26 10.21 4.87
CA GLN A 343 2.49 9.55 5.91
C GLN A 343 2.79 8.05 5.96
N GLY A 344 2.32 7.39 7.00
CA GLY A 344 2.29 5.93 7.13
C GLY A 344 1.02 5.48 7.83
N MET A 345 0.61 4.26 7.56
CA MET A 345 -0.54 3.64 8.23
C MET A 345 -0.26 2.17 8.52
N ALA A 346 -0.74 1.70 9.67
CA ALA A 346 -0.60 0.33 10.11
C ALA A 346 -1.88 -0.18 10.79
N ILE A 347 -2.13 -1.48 10.69
CA ILE A 347 -3.22 -2.18 11.35
C ILE A 347 -2.70 -3.52 11.86
N ILE A 348 -3.11 -3.91 13.06
CA ILE A 348 -2.79 -5.20 13.67
C ILE A 348 -4.06 -6.04 13.70
N LEU A 349 -3.93 -7.25 13.19
CA LEU A 349 -4.97 -8.26 13.11
C LEU A 349 -4.63 -9.44 14.02
N GLU A 350 -5.63 -9.99 14.69
CA GLU A 350 -5.53 -11.21 15.46
C GLU A 350 -6.50 -12.25 14.90
N ARG A 351 -5.99 -13.39 14.48
CA ARG A 351 -6.81 -14.49 13.92
C ARG A 351 -7.77 -15.02 14.99
N VAL A 352 -9.02 -15.25 14.61
CA VAL A 352 -10.02 -15.90 15.46
C VAL A 352 -9.96 -17.40 15.21
N THR A 353 -9.63 -18.17 16.24
CA THR A 353 -9.54 -19.65 16.23
C THR A 353 -10.88 -20.32 16.50
#